data_5c54e20ac7092d9e57a3aa48d4d8ad7e
#
_entry.id   5c54e20ac7092d9e57a3aa48d4d8ad7e
#
_cell.length_a   1.000
_cell.length_b   1.000
_cell.length_c   1.000
_cell.angle_alpha   90.00
_cell.angle_beta   90.00
_cell.angle_gamma   90.00
#
_symmetry.space_group_name_H-M   'P 1'
#
loop_
_entity.id
_entity.type
_entity.pdbx_description
1 polymer ?
#
loop_
_entity_poly.entity_id
_entity_poly.type
_entity_poly.pdbx_seq_one_letter_code
_entity_poly.pdbx_strand_id
1 'polypeptide(L)'
;GCDYSAEIHSTGRHSLRARVVACHLLENESPLRIHLGIPLAKGQRMDYAIQKAVELGVEKITPLRTERSVVKLDSKRLEGKREHWHQVIIAACEQCGRARVPALEPLQALPEWSQAARFGIVLDPEDANSLRELQPPATDVHLVAGPEGGLTGREVAMLRAAGFHGVRLGRRILRTETAPVAALAAMQLLWGDF
;
A
#
# COMPACT_ATOMS: atom_id res chain seq x y z
N GLY A 1 -15.10 2.16 -10.10
CA GLY A 1 -15.27 0.77 -10.49
C GLY A 1 -16.73 0.40 -10.72
N CYS A 2 -16.97 -0.85 -11.11
CA CYS A 2 -18.32 -1.36 -11.35
C CYS A 2 -18.52 -2.69 -10.62
N ASP A 3 -19.69 -2.88 -10.05
CA ASP A 3 -20.22 -4.17 -9.64
C ASP A 3 -21.21 -4.68 -10.68
N TYR A 4 -21.26 -5.98 -10.90
CA TYR A 4 -22.08 -6.57 -11.97
C TYR A 4 -23.06 -7.59 -11.40
N SER A 5 -24.33 -7.39 -11.65
CA SER A 5 -25.34 -8.44 -11.43
C SER A 5 -25.34 -9.38 -12.62
N ALA A 6 -25.30 -10.68 -12.37
CA ALA A 6 -25.31 -11.68 -13.41
C ALA A 6 -26.22 -12.85 -13.09
N GLU A 7 -26.87 -13.42 -14.11
CA GLU A 7 -27.69 -14.63 -14.03
C GLU A 7 -26.86 -15.84 -14.50
N ILE A 8 -26.86 -16.91 -13.72
CA ILE A 8 -26.21 -18.16 -14.11
C ILE A 8 -27.03 -18.79 -15.24
N HIS A 9 -26.42 -18.97 -16.40
CA HIS A 9 -27.05 -19.57 -17.57
C HIS A 9 -26.83 -21.09 -17.64
N SER A 10 -25.62 -21.56 -17.29
CA SER A 10 -25.29 -22.97 -17.23
C SER A 10 -24.11 -23.25 -16.34
N THR A 11 -24.10 -24.45 -15.72
CA THR A 11 -22.99 -24.94 -14.89
C THR A 11 -22.45 -26.24 -15.50
N GLY A 12 -21.12 -26.38 -15.57
CA GLY A 12 -20.41 -27.59 -15.90
C GLY A 12 -19.51 -28.05 -14.76
N ARG A 13 -18.82 -29.18 -14.93
CA ARG A 13 -17.95 -29.73 -13.88
C ARG A 13 -16.82 -28.78 -13.44
N HIS A 14 -16.30 -27.98 -14.36
CA HIS A 14 -15.18 -27.03 -14.13
C HIS A 14 -15.42 -25.68 -14.80
N SER A 15 -16.67 -25.36 -15.15
CA SER A 15 -17.02 -24.12 -15.83
C SER A 15 -18.39 -23.62 -15.43
N LEU A 16 -18.55 -22.31 -15.48
CA LEU A 16 -19.80 -21.61 -15.27
C LEU A 16 -19.97 -20.59 -16.39
N ARG A 17 -21.16 -20.50 -16.95
CA ARG A 17 -21.54 -19.41 -17.86
C ARG A 17 -22.59 -18.55 -17.17
N ALA A 18 -22.32 -17.26 -17.10
CA ALA A 18 -23.24 -16.27 -16.58
C ALA A 18 -23.43 -15.15 -17.61
N ARG A 19 -24.62 -14.59 -17.61
CA ARG A 19 -24.98 -13.41 -18.42
C ARG A 19 -25.03 -12.20 -17.49
N VAL A 20 -24.24 -11.18 -17.76
CA VAL A 20 -24.33 -9.90 -17.05
C VAL A 20 -25.66 -9.25 -17.39
N VAL A 21 -26.44 -8.88 -16.41
CA VAL A 21 -27.76 -8.26 -16.56
C VAL A 21 -27.78 -6.79 -16.13
N ALA A 22 -26.87 -6.37 -15.24
CA ALA A 22 -26.74 -4.98 -14.83
C ALA A 22 -25.30 -4.65 -14.44
N CYS A 23 -24.93 -3.38 -14.56
CA CYS A 23 -23.68 -2.79 -14.06
C CYS A 23 -24.05 -1.66 -13.09
N HIS A 24 -23.46 -1.71 -11.90
CA HIS A 24 -23.67 -0.71 -10.85
C HIS A 24 -22.35 0.03 -10.61
N LEU A 25 -22.35 1.33 -10.87
CA LEU A 25 -21.19 2.17 -10.53
C LEU A 25 -21.05 2.22 -9.00
N LEU A 26 -19.85 1.95 -8.52
CA LEU A 26 -19.50 2.08 -7.11
C LEU A 26 -18.57 3.27 -6.90
N GLU A 27 -18.97 4.17 -5.99
CA GLU A 27 -18.22 5.34 -5.57
C GLU A 27 -17.72 5.15 -4.13
N ASN A 28 -16.98 4.07 -3.92
CA ASN A 28 -16.41 3.67 -2.62
C ASN A 28 -14.90 3.75 -2.54
N GLU A 29 -14.29 4.49 -3.47
CA GLU A 29 -12.85 4.73 -3.43
C GLU A 29 -12.54 6.03 -2.69
N SER A 30 -11.53 6.01 -1.83
CA SER A 30 -11.08 7.20 -1.14
C SER A 30 -10.65 8.30 -2.12
N PRO A 31 -10.99 9.58 -1.87
CA PRO A 31 -10.49 10.71 -2.64
C PRO A 31 -8.98 10.92 -2.44
N LEU A 32 -8.40 10.39 -1.35
CA LEU A 32 -6.99 10.48 -1.04
C LEU A 32 -6.21 9.38 -1.78
N ARG A 33 -5.45 9.75 -2.79
CA ARG A 33 -4.64 8.80 -3.56
C ARG A 33 -3.31 8.54 -2.88
N ILE A 34 -3.13 7.32 -2.36
CA ILE A 34 -1.92 6.92 -1.64
C ILE A 34 -1.15 5.87 -2.43
N HIS A 35 0.13 6.14 -2.65
CA HIS A 35 1.10 5.22 -3.17
C HIS A 35 1.99 4.72 -2.02
N LEU A 36 1.77 3.49 -1.59
CA LEU A 36 2.47 2.88 -0.46
C LEU A 36 3.73 2.13 -0.92
N GLY A 37 4.88 2.57 -0.45
CA GLY A 37 6.13 1.83 -0.54
C GLY A 37 6.32 0.91 0.67
N ILE A 38 6.36 -0.42 0.45
CA ILE A 38 6.54 -1.41 1.52
C ILE A 38 7.87 -2.12 1.34
N PRO A 39 8.84 -2.00 2.29
CA PRO A 39 10.04 -2.81 2.27
C PRO A 39 9.71 -4.30 2.36
N LEU A 40 10.50 -5.12 1.65
CA LEU A 40 10.34 -6.57 1.70
C LEU A 40 10.48 -7.10 3.13
N ALA A 41 9.41 -7.66 3.67
CA ALA A 41 9.35 -8.26 5.00
C ALA A 41 9.24 -9.79 4.94
N LYS A 42 9.66 -10.48 6.02
CA LYS A 42 9.58 -11.95 6.12
C LYS A 42 8.18 -12.43 6.50
N GLY A 43 7.84 -13.60 5.99
CA GLY A 43 6.62 -14.34 6.36
C GLY A 43 5.34 -13.62 5.97
N GLN A 44 4.31 -13.74 6.79
CA GLN A 44 2.96 -13.20 6.56
C GLN A 44 2.83 -11.69 6.82
N ARG A 45 3.89 -11.00 7.27
CA ARG A 45 3.84 -9.57 7.58
C ARG A 45 3.56 -8.72 6.34
N MET A 46 4.17 -9.10 5.21
CA MET A 46 3.91 -8.44 3.93
C MET A 46 2.47 -8.62 3.47
N ASP A 47 1.94 -9.86 3.60
CA ASP A 47 0.57 -10.19 3.23
C ASP A 47 -0.43 -9.38 4.07
N TYR A 48 -0.20 -9.31 5.40
CA TYR A 48 -1.01 -8.52 6.31
C TYR A 48 -0.99 -7.02 5.98
N ALA A 49 0.21 -6.45 5.75
CA ALA A 49 0.34 -5.04 5.41
C ALA A 49 -0.35 -4.71 4.09
N ILE A 50 -0.22 -5.55 3.07
CA ILE A 50 -0.90 -5.41 1.77
C ILE A 50 -2.42 -5.48 1.95
N GLN A 51 -2.91 -6.52 2.63
CA GLN A 51 -4.34 -6.70 2.88
C GLN A 51 -4.95 -5.46 3.55
N LYS A 52 -4.35 -5.00 4.65
CA LYS A 52 -4.86 -3.83 5.39
C LYS A 52 -4.69 -2.52 4.62
N ALA A 53 -3.65 -2.38 3.81
CA ALA A 53 -3.50 -1.23 2.94
C ALA A 53 -4.62 -1.15 1.89
N VAL A 54 -5.05 -2.29 1.33
CA VAL A 54 -6.19 -2.35 0.41
C VAL A 54 -7.48 -1.92 1.10
N GLU A 55 -7.78 -2.47 2.27
CA GLU A 55 -8.96 -2.11 3.08
C GLU A 55 -8.99 -0.62 3.44
N LEU A 56 -7.81 0.00 3.62
CA LEU A 56 -7.63 1.42 3.94
C LEU A 56 -7.49 2.33 2.71
N GLY A 57 -7.92 1.87 1.54
CA GLY A 57 -8.06 2.72 0.36
C GLY A 57 -6.78 3.04 -0.40
N VAL A 58 -5.69 2.29 -0.21
CA VAL A 58 -4.46 2.52 -1.00
C VAL A 58 -4.74 2.37 -2.51
N GLU A 59 -4.17 3.26 -3.33
CA GLU A 59 -4.32 3.18 -4.79
C GLU A 59 -3.22 2.34 -5.45
N LYS A 60 -1.99 2.38 -4.88
CA LYS A 60 -0.83 1.72 -5.46
C LYS A 60 0.10 1.20 -4.39
N ILE A 61 0.66 0.01 -4.60
CA ILE A 61 1.62 -0.63 -3.70
C ILE A 61 2.89 -0.95 -4.47
N THR A 62 4.04 -0.52 -3.95
CA THR A 62 5.36 -0.88 -4.49
C THR A 62 6.18 -1.61 -3.43
N PRO A 63 6.54 -2.87 -3.65
CA PRO A 63 7.57 -3.53 -2.86
C PRO A 63 8.91 -2.78 -3.02
N LEU A 64 9.60 -2.52 -1.91
CA LEU A 64 10.84 -1.74 -1.92
C LEU A 64 12.03 -2.57 -1.45
N ARG A 65 13.18 -2.33 -2.08
CA ARG A 65 14.48 -2.76 -1.61
C ARG A 65 15.12 -1.61 -0.84
N THR A 66 15.39 -1.84 0.45
CA THR A 66 16.09 -0.93 1.36
C THR A 66 17.38 -1.55 1.86
N GLU A 67 18.29 -0.76 2.42
CA GLU A 67 19.60 -1.24 2.89
C GLU A 67 19.49 -2.34 3.94
N ARG A 68 18.50 -2.25 4.84
CA ARG A 68 18.23 -3.21 5.92
C ARG A 68 17.14 -4.22 5.62
N SER A 69 16.69 -4.32 4.37
CA SER A 69 15.79 -5.40 3.95
C SER A 69 16.45 -6.75 4.11
N VAL A 70 15.92 -7.59 4.98
CA VAL A 70 16.47 -8.92 5.30
C VAL A 70 16.22 -9.93 4.18
N VAL A 71 15.23 -9.68 3.33
CA VAL A 71 14.78 -10.60 2.28
C VAL A 71 15.53 -10.30 0.99
N LYS A 72 16.39 -11.23 0.58
CA LYS A 72 16.98 -11.25 -0.77
C LYS A 72 16.21 -12.28 -1.59
N LEU A 73 15.51 -11.84 -2.60
CA LEU A 73 14.78 -12.71 -3.53
C LEU A 73 15.52 -12.74 -4.87
N ASP A 74 15.70 -13.94 -5.41
CA ASP A 74 16.03 -14.12 -6.82
C ASP A 74 14.79 -13.79 -7.69
N SER A 75 15.00 -13.62 -8.99
CA SER A 75 13.94 -13.21 -9.92
C SER A 75 12.75 -14.17 -9.95
N LYS A 76 12.98 -15.47 -9.88
CA LYS A 76 11.93 -16.50 -9.92
C LYS A 76 11.09 -16.50 -8.63
N ARG A 77 11.73 -16.35 -7.48
CA ARG A 77 11.03 -16.25 -6.19
C ARG A 77 10.26 -14.95 -6.07
N LEU A 78 10.79 -13.86 -6.63
CA LEU A 78 10.12 -12.57 -6.65
C LEU A 78 8.84 -12.62 -7.49
N GLU A 79 8.87 -13.27 -8.66
CA GLU A 79 7.68 -13.44 -9.51
C GLU A 79 6.58 -14.24 -8.80
N GLY A 80 6.93 -15.39 -8.19
CA GLY A 80 5.97 -16.15 -7.40
C GLY A 80 5.40 -15.39 -6.19
N LYS A 81 6.21 -14.52 -5.56
CA LYS A 81 5.74 -13.64 -4.48
C LYS A 81 4.81 -12.56 -5.00
N ARG A 82 5.12 -11.96 -6.14
CA ARG A 82 4.29 -10.93 -6.77
C ARG A 82 2.91 -11.47 -7.14
N GLU A 83 2.85 -12.66 -7.73
CA GLU A 83 1.58 -13.34 -8.02
C GLU A 83 0.79 -13.59 -6.74
N HIS A 84 1.41 -14.11 -5.68
CA HIS A 84 0.77 -14.31 -4.39
C HIS A 84 0.21 -12.99 -3.80
N TRP A 85 0.99 -11.91 -3.80
CA TRP A 85 0.52 -10.61 -3.29
C TRP A 85 -0.62 -10.03 -4.14
N HIS A 86 -0.61 -10.27 -5.44
CA HIS A 86 -1.71 -9.87 -6.30
C HIS A 86 -3.02 -10.60 -5.92
N GLN A 87 -2.95 -11.90 -5.59
CA GLN A 87 -4.10 -12.64 -5.08
C GLN A 87 -4.57 -12.12 -3.71
N VAL A 88 -3.64 -11.73 -2.83
CA VAL A 88 -3.98 -11.08 -1.54
C VAL A 88 -4.74 -9.76 -1.78
N ILE A 89 -4.30 -8.95 -2.73
CA ILE A 89 -4.97 -7.69 -3.11
C ILE A 89 -6.39 -7.97 -3.60
N ILE A 90 -6.57 -8.92 -4.52
CA ILE A 90 -7.90 -9.29 -5.07
C ILE A 90 -8.83 -9.75 -3.94
N ALA A 91 -8.37 -10.69 -3.10
CA ALA A 91 -9.17 -11.20 -1.99
C ALA A 91 -9.54 -10.09 -0.98
N ALA A 92 -8.64 -9.13 -0.74
CA ALA A 92 -8.93 -7.98 0.11
C ALA A 92 -9.97 -7.05 -0.53
N CYS A 93 -9.90 -6.79 -1.85
CA CYS A 93 -10.92 -6.03 -2.56
C CYS A 93 -12.30 -6.70 -2.50
N GLU A 94 -12.37 -8.00 -2.74
CA GLU A 94 -13.60 -8.78 -2.64
C GLU A 94 -14.23 -8.69 -1.25
N GLN A 95 -13.40 -8.77 -0.20
CA GLN A 95 -13.88 -8.71 1.18
C GLN A 95 -14.35 -7.30 1.58
N CYS A 96 -13.63 -6.23 1.20
CA CYS A 96 -13.98 -4.87 1.58
C CYS A 96 -14.90 -4.14 0.58
N GLY A 97 -15.28 -4.81 -0.52
CA GLY A 97 -16.22 -4.29 -1.50
C GLY A 97 -15.62 -3.27 -2.48
N ARG A 98 -14.29 -3.19 -2.59
CA ARG A 98 -13.65 -2.30 -3.57
C ARG A 98 -13.78 -2.84 -4.98
N ALA A 99 -14.25 -2.00 -5.90
CA ALA A 99 -14.37 -2.33 -7.32
C ALA A 99 -13.15 -1.92 -8.16
N ARG A 100 -12.14 -1.34 -7.54
CA ARG A 100 -10.83 -1.04 -8.15
C ARG A 100 -9.75 -1.81 -7.44
N VAL A 101 -9.03 -2.65 -8.20
CA VAL A 101 -7.88 -3.39 -7.67
C VAL A 101 -6.67 -2.46 -7.64
N PRO A 102 -6.06 -2.20 -6.47
CA PRO A 102 -4.84 -1.40 -6.38
C PRO A 102 -3.72 -1.95 -7.24
N ALA A 103 -2.96 -1.06 -7.86
CA ALA A 103 -1.83 -1.47 -8.68
C ALA A 103 -0.69 -2.03 -7.81
N LEU A 104 -0.20 -3.24 -8.14
CA LEU A 104 1.01 -3.81 -7.56
C LEU A 104 2.18 -3.61 -8.51
N GLU A 105 3.04 -2.66 -8.17
CA GLU A 105 4.20 -2.32 -8.98
C GLU A 105 5.33 -3.36 -8.85
N PRO A 106 6.25 -3.44 -9.80
CA PRO A 106 7.47 -4.22 -9.65
C PRO A 106 8.30 -3.77 -8.43
N LEU A 107 9.17 -4.66 -7.94
CA LEU A 107 10.15 -4.32 -6.90
C LEU A 107 11.06 -3.18 -7.38
N GLN A 108 11.14 -2.11 -6.62
CA GLN A 108 12.00 -0.96 -6.91
C GLN A 108 13.03 -0.72 -5.81
N ALA A 109 14.13 -0.06 -6.16
CA ALA A 109 15.02 0.49 -5.15
C ALA A 109 14.40 1.76 -4.54
N LEU A 110 14.59 1.95 -3.23
CA LEU A 110 14.04 3.10 -2.53
C LEU A 110 14.42 4.47 -3.16
N PRO A 111 15.67 4.70 -3.63
CA PRO A 111 16.03 5.95 -4.29
C PRO A 111 15.28 6.20 -5.60
N GLU A 112 15.07 5.17 -6.41
CA GLU A 112 14.35 5.28 -7.69
C GLU A 112 12.86 5.61 -7.44
N TRP A 113 12.24 4.87 -6.51
CA TRP A 113 10.84 5.06 -6.15
C TRP A 113 10.56 6.47 -5.59
N SER A 114 11.47 7.00 -4.78
CA SER A 114 11.29 8.31 -4.13
C SER A 114 11.32 9.48 -5.11
N GLN A 115 11.97 9.35 -6.26
CA GLN A 115 12.06 10.42 -7.27
C GLN A 115 10.72 10.73 -7.94
N ALA A 116 9.78 9.79 -7.96
CA ALA A 116 8.45 9.97 -8.51
C ALA A 116 7.49 10.72 -7.58
N ALA A 117 7.86 10.91 -6.31
CA ALA A 117 7.01 11.52 -5.30
C ALA A 117 6.93 13.05 -5.49
N ARG A 118 5.70 13.58 -5.50
CA ARG A 118 5.44 15.03 -5.41
C ARG A 118 5.15 15.47 -3.98
N PHE A 119 4.58 14.59 -3.20
CA PHE A 119 4.36 14.75 -1.76
C PHE A 119 4.68 13.42 -1.09
N GLY A 120 5.74 13.38 -0.28
CA GLY A 120 6.22 12.17 0.37
C GLY A 120 6.13 12.23 1.88
N ILE A 121 5.81 11.10 2.51
CA ILE A 121 5.85 10.90 3.96
C ILE A 121 6.72 9.70 4.26
N VAL A 122 7.74 9.88 5.10
CA VAL A 122 8.53 8.81 5.67
C VAL A 122 8.22 8.64 7.14
N LEU A 123 7.86 7.41 7.54
CA LEU A 123 7.63 7.08 8.95
C LEU A 123 8.98 6.89 9.63
N ASP A 124 9.33 7.83 10.49
CA ASP A 124 10.57 7.86 11.24
C ASP A 124 10.27 7.98 12.74
N PRO A 125 10.60 6.95 13.57
CA PRO A 125 10.36 7.02 15.01
C PRO A 125 11.16 8.13 15.73
N GLU A 126 12.25 8.60 15.12
CA GLU A 126 13.12 9.64 15.68
C GLU A 126 12.69 11.06 15.29
N ASP A 127 11.70 11.20 14.39
CA ASP A 127 11.20 12.50 13.96
C ASP A 127 10.42 13.21 15.10
N ALA A 128 10.38 14.54 15.03
CA ALA A 128 9.60 15.36 15.94
C ALA A 128 8.18 15.63 15.45
N ASN A 129 7.98 15.64 14.11
CA ASN A 129 6.73 16.04 13.47
C ASN A 129 5.65 14.96 13.55
N SER A 130 4.40 15.37 13.55
CA SER A 130 3.23 14.50 13.47
C SER A 130 2.46 14.73 12.16
N LEU A 131 1.62 13.77 11.77
CA LEU A 131 0.73 13.93 10.58
C LEU A 131 -0.19 15.16 10.70
N ARG A 132 -0.57 15.55 11.93
CA ARG A 132 -1.46 16.69 12.17
C ARG A 132 -0.85 18.05 11.82
N GLU A 133 0.47 18.13 11.71
CA GLU A 133 1.21 19.35 11.39
C GLU A 133 1.35 19.54 9.87
N LEU A 134 1.07 18.49 9.09
CA LEU A 134 1.12 18.55 7.63
C LEU A 134 -0.20 19.09 7.07
N GLN A 135 -0.09 19.87 6.00
CA GLN A 135 -1.26 20.31 5.24
C GLN A 135 -1.79 19.17 4.36
N PRO A 136 -3.10 19.15 4.07
CA PRO A 136 -3.67 18.18 3.13
C PRO A 136 -2.93 18.24 1.79
N PRO A 137 -2.54 17.08 1.22
CA PRO A 137 -1.83 17.05 -0.05
C PRO A 137 -2.74 17.46 -1.21
N ALA A 138 -2.23 18.26 -2.13
CA ALA A 138 -2.91 18.60 -3.39
C ALA A 138 -2.68 17.54 -4.49
N THR A 139 -1.86 16.53 -4.22
CA THR A 139 -1.43 15.51 -5.18
C THR A 139 -1.43 14.14 -4.51
N ASP A 140 -1.04 13.10 -5.25
CA ASP A 140 -0.83 11.76 -4.71
C ASP A 140 0.22 11.76 -3.60
N VAL A 141 -0.02 10.99 -2.56
CA VAL A 141 0.89 10.85 -1.41
C VAL A 141 1.73 9.58 -1.56
N HIS A 142 3.03 9.74 -1.50
CA HIS A 142 3.95 8.61 -1.36
C HIS A 142 4.24 8.37 0.12
N LEU A 143 3.79 7.23 0.66
CA LEU A 143 4.01 6.83 2.05
C LEU A 143 5.02 5.69 2.11
N VAL A 144 6.05 5.81 2.94
CA VAL A 144 7.01 4.73 3.20
C VAL A 144 7.26 4.52 4.69
N ALA A 145 7.30 3.24 5.08
CA ALA A 145 7.76 2.79 6.40
C ALA A 145 9.08 2.01 6.25
N GLY A 146 9.84 1.91 7.32
CA GLY A 146 11.07 1.11 7.35
C GLY A 146 10.80 -0.40 7.46
N PRO A 147 11.79 -1.25 7.10
CA PRO A 147 11.80 -2.69 7.40
C PRO A 147 11.94 -2.93 8.91
N GLU A 148 12.03 -4.19 9.35
CA GLU A 148 12.19 -4.54 10.78
C GLU A 148 13.43 -3.88 11.43
N GLY A 149 14.50 -3.66 10.66
CA GLY A 149 15.68 -2.94 11.10
C GLY A 149 15.62 -1.42 10.97
N GLY A 150 14.46 -0.86 10.58
CA GLY A 150 14.28 0.54 10.25
C GLY A 150 14.98 0.96 8.96
N LEU A 151 14.75 2.19 8.51
CA LEU A 151 15.57 2.83 7.49
C LEU A 151 16.89 3.28 8.09
N THR A 152 17.92 3.34 7.28
CA THR A 152 19.20 3.94 7.72
C THR A 152 19.09 5.46 7.76
N GLY A 153 19.92 6.11 8.59
CA GLY A 153 19.97 7.58 8.59
C GLY A 153 20.29 8.17 7.21
N ARG A 154 21.06 7.44 6.38
CA ARG A 154 21.34 7.80 4.99
C ARG A 154 20.08 7.74 4.11
N GLU A 155 19.27 6.70 4.25
CA GLU A 155 18.00 6.56 3.52
C GLU A 155 17.00 7.65 3.93
N VAL A 156 16.89 7.93 5.23
CA VAL A 156 16.03 9.02 5.74
C VAL A 156 16.50 10.38 5.21
N ALA A 157 17.81 10.67 5.27
CA ALA A 157 18.37 11.91 4.73
C ALA A 157 18.12 12.05 3.23
N MET A 158 18.27 10.96 2.46
CA MET A 158 17.99 10.92 1.02
C MET A 158 16.51 11.19 0.74
N LEU A 159 15.58 10.56 1.49
CA LEU A 159 14.14 10.79 1.34
C LEU A 159 13.78 12.25 1.66
N ARG A 160 14.35 12.84 2.72
CA ARG A 160 14.14 14.25 3.05
C ARG A 160 14.67 15.19 1.94
N ALA A 161 15.82 14.88 1.37
CA ALA A 161 16.35 15.63 0.23
C ALA A 161 15.46 15.50 -1.03
N ALA A 162 14.72 14.38 -1.18
CA ALA A 162 13.72 14.17 -2.22
C ALA A 162 12.33 14.79 -1.88
N GLY A 163 12.21 15.56 -0.78
CA GLY A 163 10.98 16.26 -0.41
C GLY A 163 10.02 15.46 0.47
N PHE A 164 10.47 14.36 1.08
CA PHE A 164 9.66 13.62 2.03
C PHE A 164 9.65 14.30 3.40
N HIS A 165 8.46 14.41 3.97
CA HIS A 165 8.24 14.83 5.35
C HIS A 165 8.44 13.64 6.30
N GLY A 166 9.34 13.79 7.28
CA GLY A 166 9.50 12.82 8.35
C GLY A 166 8.33 12.94 9.32
N VAL A 167 7.77 11.79 9.72
CA VAL A 167 6.61 11.75 10.64
C VAL A 167 6.77 10.64 11.66
N ARG A 168 6.53 10.98 12.93
CA ARG A 168 6.44 10.02 14.02
C ARG A 168 5.00 9.68 14.37
N LEU A 169 4.68 8.38 14.45
CA LEU A 169 3.39 7.84 14.87
C LEU A 169 3.40 7.57 16.40
N GLY A 170 3.39 8.62 17.18
CA GLY A 170 3.42 8.52 18.66
C GLY A 170 4.78 8.12 19.23
N ARG A 171 4.81 7.72 20.52
CA ARG A 171 6.05 7.46 21.27
C ARG A 171 6.52 6.00 21.22
N ARG A 172 5.70 5.09 20.72
CA ARG A 172 6.01 3.65 20.66
C ARG A 172 6.56 3.29 19.29
N ILE A 173 7.55 2.40 19.27
CA ILE A 173 8.02 1.80 18.00
C ILE A 173 6.96 0.78 17.55
N LEU A 174 6.40 1.02 16.36
CA LEU A 174 5.45 0.12 15.73
C LEU A 174 6.19 -0.93 14.90
N ARG A 175 5.60 -2.10 14.77
CA ARG A 175 6.12 -3.13 13.86
C ARG A 175 5.99 -2.69 12.41
N THR A 176 6.83 -3.26 11.53
CA THR A 176 6.86 -2.96 10.09
C THR A 176 5.50 -3.09 9.42
N GLU A 177 4.70 -4.08 9.80
CA GLU A 177 3.35 -4.27 9.31
C GLU A 177 2.33 -3.32 9.94
N THR A 178 2.56 -2.86 11.18
CA THR A 178 1.63 -1.99 11.91
C THR A 178 1.78 -0.53 11.51
N ALA A 179 3.00 -0.07 11.30
CA ALA A 179 3.29 1.34 11.03
C ALA A 179 2.55 1.88 9.79
N PRO A 180 2.61 1.23 8.61
CA PRO A 180 1.88 1.71 7.44
C PRO A 180 0.36 1.67 7.63
N VAL A 181 -0.18 0.65 8.29
CA VAL A 181 -1.63 0.53 8.58
C VAL A 181 -2.10 1.70 9.46
N ALA A 182 -1.37 2.00 10.53
CA ALA A 182 -1.69 3.11 11.42
C ALA A 182 -1.59 4.47 10.71
N ALA A 183 -0.58 4.65 9.85
CA ALA A 183 -0.43 5.87 9.06
C ALA A 183 -1.57 6.04 8.07
N LEU A 184 -1.91 4.98 7.33
CA LEU A 184 -3.01 4.99 6.36
C LEU A 184 -4.34 5.36 7.04
N ALA A 185 -4.69 4.73 8.16
CA ALA A 185 -5.91 5.04 8.90
C ALA A 185 -5.93 6.50 9.38
N ALA A 186 -4.80 7.01 9.89
CA ALA A 186 -4.70 8.40 10.31
C ALA A 186 -4.81 9.39 9.13
N MET A 187 -4.24 9.05 7.97
CA MET A 187 -4.34 9.86 6.76
C MET A 187 -5.77 9.87 6.21
N GLN A 188 -6.48 8.73 6.22
CA GLN A 188 -7.88 8.67 5.82
C GLN A 188 -8.78 9.53 6.74
N LEU A 189 -8.51 9.50 8.05
CA LEU A 189 -9.23 10.35 9.01
C LEU A 189 -8.96 11.85 8.80
N LEU A 190 -7.74 12.22 8.44
CA LEU A 190 -7.35 13.63 8.30
C LEU A 190 -7.68 14.22 6.94
N TRP A 191 -7.57 13.43 5.86
CA TRP A 191 -7.57 13.91 4.49
C TRP A 191 -8.40 13.06 3.53
N GLY A 192 -8.94 11.92 3.96
CA GLY A 192 -9.69 10.96 3.16
C GLY A 192 -11.17 10.90 3.49
N ASP A 193 -11.70 9.70 3.64
CA ASP A 193 -13.13 9.39 3.75
C ASP A 193 -13.57 8.76 5.08
N PHE A 194 -12.71 8.72 6.10
CA PHE A 194 -13.03 8.22 7.45
C PHE A 194 -13.66 9.29 8.34
#